data_b4885a7a037193fb6926a7dfa03ad865
#
_entry.id   b4885a7a037193fb6926a7dfa03ad865
#
_cell.length_a   1.000
_cell.length_b   1.000
_cell.length_c   1.000
_cell.angle_alpha   90.00
_cell.angle_beta   90.00
_cell.angle_gamma   90.00
#
_symmetry.space_group_name_H-M   'P 1'
#
loop_
_entity.id
_entity.type
_entity.pdbx_description
1 polymer ?
#
loop_
_entity_poly.entity_id
_entity_poly.type
_entity_poly.pdbx_seq_one_letter_code
_entity_poly.pdbx_strand_id
1 'polypeptide(L)'
;KIYNLLAGTNEFIGDGDAYIPPHTGLPANSTDIAPPDIPAGFVAVFNSDEASWHLVEDHRGKTVYDVASGDALFISELGPLPENVTWLSPGGEFQKWNGTAWVKDTEAEKLFRIREAEEKKTRLIQEATDNITILQDAVNFEMATDEEVSMLSSWKKYRVLVSRIDINTAPDIVWPEL
;
A
#
# COMPACT_ATOMS: atom_id res chain seq x y z
N LYS A 1 18.37 -26.76 37.30
CA LYS A 1 17.47 -25.88 36.55
C LYS A 1 17.73 -26.02 35.05
N ILE A 2 16.70 -25.98 34.24
CA ILE A 2 16.82 -25.98 32.78
C ILE A 2 16.04 -24.78 32.22
N TYR A 3 16.44 -24.36 31.01
CA TYR A 3 15.82 -23.28 30.28
C TYR A 3 15.27 -23.84 28.98
N ASN A 4 13.95 -23.72 28.78
CA ASN A 4 13.23 -24.32 27.68
C ASN A 4 13.29 -23.45 26.42
N LEU A 5 13.40 -24.12 25.28
CA LEU A 5 13.53 -23.51 23.97
C LEU A 5 12.34 -23.89 23.10
N LEU A 6 11.85 -22.94 22.33
CA LEU A 6 10.85 -23.19 21.28
C LEU A 6 11.49 -24.03 20.17
N ALA A 7 10.88 -25.17 19.87
CA ALA A 7 11.40 -26.06 18.82
C ALA A 7 11.44 -25.35 17.46
N GLY A 8 12.57 -25.46 16.78
CA GLY A 8 12.78 -24.84 15.45
C GLY A 8 13.39 -23.44 15.46
N THR A 9 13.08 -22.60 16.47
CA THR A 9 13.61 -21.22 16.56
C THR A 9 14.60 -21.04 17.70
N ASN A 10 14.62 -21.95 18.67
CA ASN A 10 15.44 -21.88 19.89
C ASN A 10 15.19 -20.64 20.76
N GLU A 11 14.03 -20.03 20.62
CA GLU A 11 13.61 -18.92 21.49
C GLU A 11 13.39 -19.40 22.92
N PHE A 12 13.82 -18.63 23.91
CA PHE A 12 13.54 -18.88 25.31
C PHE A 12 12.03 -18.76 25.60
N ILE A 13 11.46 -19.85 26.17
CA ILE A 13 10.02 -19.88 26.50
C ILE A 13 9.75 -20.08 27.99
N GLY A 14 10.78 -20.05 28.81
CA GLY A 14 10.65 -20.19 30.27
C GLY A 14 11.64 -21.19 30.86
N ASP A 15 11.75 -21.17 32.16
CA ASP A 15 12.60 -22.06 32.90
C ASP A 15 11.81 -23.10 33.70
N GLY A 16 12.50 -24.17 34.09
CA GLY A 16 11.93 -25.21 34.91
C GLY A 16 13.01 -26.02 35.62
N ASP A 17 12.57 -26.97 36.45
CA ASP A 17 13.46 -27.91 37.06
C ASP A 17 13.26 -29.31 36.45
N ALA A 18 14.34 -29.95 36.04
CA ALA A 18 14.32 -31.30 35.53
C ALA A 18 15.29 -32.16 36.33
N TYR A 19 14.85 -33.39 36.65
CA TYR A 19 15.75 -34.41 37.13
C TYR A 19 16.45 -35.08 35.91
N ILE A 20 17.76 -35.00 35.87
CA ILE A 20 18.58 -35.57 34.81
C ILE A 20 19.29 -36.79 35.39
N PRO A 21 18.85 -38.00 34.99
CA PRO A 21 19.51 -39.21 35.47
C PRO A 21 20.98 -39.28 35.05
N PRO A 22 21.83 -39.98 35.82
CA PRO A 22 23.23 -40.19 35.43
C PRO A 22 23.33 -40.79 34.02
N HIS A 23 24.24 -40.28 33.19
CA HIS A 23 24.50 -40.71 31.82
C HIS A 23 23.39 -40.43 30.82
N THR A 24 22.45 -39.54 31.15
CA THR A 24 21.46 -38.98 30.21
C THR A 24 21.81 -37.55 29.87
N GLY A 25 21.41 -37.08 28.67
CA GLY A 25 21.56 -35.70 28.27
C GLY A 25 20.45 -34.80 28.81
N LEU A 26 20.52 -33.50 28.50
CA LEU A 26 19.44 -32.57 28.78
C LEU A 26 18.16 -32.96 28.00
N PRO A 27 16.98 -32.62 28.53
CA PRO A 27 15.74 -32.77 27.78
C PRO A 27 15.81 -32.07 26.40
N ALA A 28 15.09 -32.60 25.44
CA ALA A 28 15.02 -32.00 24.13
C ALA A 28 14.56 -30.51 24.24
N ASN A 29 15.10 -29.66 23.38
CA ASN A 29 14.81 -28.22 23.37
C ASN A 29 15.01 -27.55 24.73
N SER A 30 16.14 -27.86 25.40
CA SER A 30 16.51 -27.19 26.64
C SER A 30 18.03 -27.02 26.74
N THR A 31 18.45 -26.06 27.57
CA THR A 31 19.84 -25.81 27.95
C THR A 31 19.94 -25.61 29.47
N ASP A 32 21.09 -25.85 30.06
CA ASP A 32 21.40 -25.49 31.43
C ASP A 32 22.06 -24.13 31.59
N ILE A 33 22.32 -23.45 30.49
CA ILE A 33 22.90 -22.10 30.46
C ILE A 33 21.77 -21.08 30.61
N ALA A 34 21.87 -20.25 31.66
CA ALA A 34 20.86 -19.21 31.92
C ALA A 34 20.86 -18.14 30.85
N PRO A 35 19.67 -17.71 30.38
CA PRO A 35 19.58 -16.54 29.48
C PRO A 35 20.00 -15.26 30.21
N PRO A 36 20.44 -14.25 29.47
CA PRO A 36 20.63 -12.91 30.00
C PRO A 36 19.30 -12.26 30.37
N ASP A 37 19.34 -11.11 31.03
CA ASP A 37 18.17 -10.27 31.16
C ASP A 37 17.63 -9.88 29.78
N ILE A 38 16.33 -10.11 29.56
CA ILE A 38 15.67 -9.85 28.28
C ILE A 38 14.91 -8.52 28.35
N PRO A 39 15.42 -7.47 27.68
CA PRO A 39 14.72 -6.18 27.68
C PRO A 39 13.41 -6.23 26.89
N ALA A 40 12.52 -5.29 27.16
CA ALA A 40 11.28 -5.17 26.38
C ALA A 40 11.55 -5.01 24.88
N GLY A 41 10.80 -5.71 24.05
CA GLY A 41 10.98 -5.72 22.59
C GLY A 41 12.08 -6.64 22.06
N PHE A 42 12.62 -7.50 22.93
CA PHE A 42 13.61 -8.52 22.55
C PHE A 42 13.15 -9.92 22.99
N VAL A 43 13.72 -10.91 22.34
CA VAL A 43 13.70 -12.31 22.76
C VAL A 43 15.13 -12.83 22.86
N ALA A 44 15.35 -13.83 23.73
CA ALA A 44 16.63 -14.52 23.77
C ALA A 44 16.52 -15.78 22.90
N VAL A 45 17.48 -15.96 22.00
CA VAL A 45 17.61 -17.14 21.12
C VAL A 45 18.91 -17.83 21.45
N PHE A 46 18.85 -19.15 21.70
CA PHE A 46 20.01 -19.94 22.03
C PHE A 46 20.71 -20.48 20.79
N ASN A 47 22.01 -20.21 20.70
CA ASN A 47 22.87 -20.81 19.70
C ASN A 47 23.57 -22.02 20.29
N SER A 48 23.19 -23.21 19.85
CA SER A 48 23.74 -24.47 20.36
C SER A 48 25.21 -24.67 19.98
N ASP A 49 25.66 -24.17 18.86
CA ASP A 49 27.03 -24.33 18.37
C ASP A 49 28.00 -23.46 19.19
N GLU A 50 27.58 -22.29 19.61
CA GLU A 50 28.35 -21.36 20.43
C GLU A 50 28.10 -21.53 21.93
N ALA A 51 27.11 -22.34 22.31
CA ALA A 51 26.62 -22.47 23.67
C ALA A 51 26.34 -21.11 24.33
N SER A 52 25.68 -20.21 23.61
CA SER A 52 25.45 -18.86 24.03
C SER A 52 24.07 -18.32 23.63
N TRP A 53 23.62 -17.29 24.34
CA TRP A 53 22.36 -16.59 24.06
C TRP A 53 22.61 -15.35 23.23
N HIS A 54 21.73 -15.09 22.26
CA HIS A 54 21.66 -13.85 21.51
C HIS A 54 20.33 -13.17 21.78
N LEU A 55 20.36 -11.87 22.05
CA LEU A 55 19.16 -11.02 22.11
C LEU A 55 18.81 -10.58 20.70
N VAL A 56 17.58 -10.87 20.28
CA VAL A 56 17.06 -10.53 18.96
C VAL A 56 15.85 -9.62 19.14
N GLU A 57 15.74 -8.58 18.34
CA GLU A 57 14.58 -7.69 18.34
C GLU A 57 13.31 -8.46 17.96
N ASP A 58 12.22 -8.20 18.66
CA ASP A 58 10.90 -8.78 18.36
C ASP A 58 9.88 -7.71 18.05
N HIS A 59 9.65 -7.52 16.76
CA HIS A 59 8.64 -6.63 16.22
C HIS A 59 7.44 -7.37 15.64
N ARG A 60 7.36 -8.69 15.83
CA ARG A 60 6.27 -9.53 15.33
C ARG A 60 4.90 -9.02 15.79
N GLY A 61 3.92 -9.13 14.91
CA GLY A 61 2.56 -8.68 15.17
C GLY A 61 2.35 -7.17 15.05
N LYS A 62 3.39 -6.41 14.72
CA LYS A 62 3.31 -4.96 14.52
C LYS A 62 3.30 -4.62 13.03
N THR A 63 2.76 -3.45 12.71
CA THR A 63 2.74 -2.90 11.36
C THR A 63 3.62 -1.67 11.29
N VAL A 64 4.43 -1.59 10.25
CA VAL A 64 5.21 -0.42 9.85
C VAL A 64 4.84 -0.01 8.43
N TYR A 65 5.34 1.10 7.96
CA TYR A 65 4.99 1.66 6.66
C TYR A 65 6.25 1.97 5.88
N ASP A 66 6.28 1.55 4.61
CA ASP A 66 7.35 1.87 3.68
C ASP A 66 7.38 3.38 3.41
N VAL A 67 8.53 4.02 3.57
CA VAL A 67 8.64 5.48 3.45
C VAL A 67 8.55 5.98 2.00
N ALA A 68 8.75 5.11 1.02
CA ALA A 68 8.66 5.48 -0.40
C ALA A 68 7.23 5.34 -0.93
N SER A 69 6.52 4.27 -0.57
CA SER A 69 5.18 3.98 -1.08
C SER A 69 4.04 4.32 -0.10
N GLY A 70 4.31 4.33 1.20
CA GLY A 70 3.28 4.43 2.24
C GLY A 70 2.55 3.12 2.52
N ASP A 71 2.96 2.02 1.88
CA ASP A 71 2.32 0.72 2.06
C ASP A 71 2.58 0.15 3.45
N ALA A 72 1.56 -0.47 4.02
CA ALA A 72 1.65 -1.14 5.30
C ALA A 72 2.40 -2.47 5.15
N LEU A 73 3.38 -2.70 6.03
CA LEU A 73 4.15 -3.92 6.13
C LEU A 73 3.94 -4.55 7.51
N PHE A 74 3.36 -5.73 7.53
CA PHE A 74 3.19 -6.51 8.74
C PHE A 74 4.46 -7.31 9.06
N ILE A 75 4.97 -7.18 10.28
CA ILE A 75 6.17 -7.88 10.72
C ILE A 75 5.80 -9.26 11.27
N SER A 76 6.26 -10.31 10.62
CA SER A 76 6.00 -11.72 10.99
C SER A 76 7.24 -12.45 11.53
N GLU A 77 8.42 -11.91 11.33
CA GLU A 77 9.68 -12.55 11.65
C GLU A 77 10.44 -11.80 12.75
N LEU A 78 11.32 -12.52 13.45
CA LEU A 78 12.26 -11.94 14.40
C LEU A 78 13.38 -11.21 13.68
N GLY A 79 13.87 -10.17 14.32
CA GLY A 79 15.01 -9.40 13.83
C GLY A 79 14.75 -7.91 13.81
N PRO A 80 15.75 -7.15 13.35
CA PRO A 80 15.62 -5.71 13.21
C PRO A 80 14.54 -5.35 12.18
N LEU A 81 13.99 -4.15 12.30
CA LEU A 81 13.05 -3.64 11.29
C LEU A 81 13.72 -3.57 9.91
N PRO A 82 12.95 -3.79 8.82
CA PRO A 82 13.43 -3.53 7.48
C PRO A 82 13.92 -2.08 7.33
N GLU A 83 14.82 -1.87 6.38
CA GLU A 83 15.23 -0.51 6.03
C GLU A 83 14.07 0.27 5.39
N ASN A 84 14.13 1.60 5.47
CA ASN A 84 13.18 2.51 4.83
C ASN A 84 11.72 2.31 5.29
N VAL A 85 11.52 2.02 6.55
CA VAL A 85 10.19 1.95 7.18
C VAL A 85 10.04 2.96 8.32
N THR A 86 8.79 3.28 8.62
CA THR A 86 8.41 4.13 9.75
C THR A 86 7.23 3.54 10.50
N TRP A 87 7.09 3.85 11.77
CA TRP A 87 5.92 3.51 12.58
C TRP A 87 4.71 4.39 12.27
N LEU A 88 4.93 5.54 11.64
CA LEU A 88 3.88 6.52 11.36
C LEU A 88 3.12 6.11 10.10
N SER A 89 1.81 5.93 10.23
CA SER A 89 0.92 5.71 9.10
C SER A 89 0.78 6.99 8.27
N PRO A 90 0.80 6.91 6.92
CA PRO A 90 0.39 8.03 6.10
C PRO A 90 -1.07 8.38 6.40
N GLY A 91 -1.35 9.67 6.59
CA GLY A 91 -2.66 10.15 7.03
C GLY A 91 -3.74 10.21 5.93
N GLY A 92 -3.45 9.75 4.72
CA GLY A 92 -4.36 9.77 3.57
C GLY A 92 -3.61 9.59 2.26
N GLU A 93 -4.31 9.84 1.17
CA GLU A 93 -3.74 9.80 -0.18
C GLU A 93 -2.78 10.98 -0.42
N PHE A 94 -1.89 10.82 -1.41
CA PHE A 94 -0.93 11.85 -1.83
C PHE A 94 -0.08 12.38 -0.69
N GLN A 95 0.49 11.48 0.08
CA GLN A 95 1.47 11.77 1.12
C GLN A 95 2.86 11.35 0.66
N LYS A 96 3.87 12.11 1.07
CA LYS A 96 5.28 11.75 0.91
C LYS A 96 6.02 11.88 2.23
N TRP A 97 6.99 11.00 2.44
CA TRP A 97 7.85 11.05 3.62
C TRP A 97 8.94 12.10 3.45
N ASN A 98 9.09 12.99 4.43
CA ASN A 98 10.12 14.05 4.39
C ASN A 98 11.37 13.73 5.22
N GLY A 99 11.45 12.50 5.76
CA GLY A 99 12.50 12.05 6.69
C GLY A 99 12.05 11.96 8.14
N THR A 100 11.00 12.64 8.53
CA THR A 100 10.47 12.66 9.90
C THR A 100 8.96 12.51 10.00
N ALA A 101 8.23 12.91 8.98
CA ALA A 101 6.77 12.87 8.95
C ALA A 101 6.22 12.72 7.53
N TRP A 102 4.98 12.27 7.44
CA TRP A 102 4.22 12.30 6.20
C TRP A 102 3.70 13.71 5.94
N VAL A 103 3.99 14.23 4.77
CA VAL A 103 3.52 15.53 4.31
C VAL A 103 2.77 15.41 2.99
N LYS A 104 1.87 16.34 2.71
CA LYS A 104 1.09 16.32 1.48
C LYS A 104 1.98 16.41 0.24
N ASP A 105 1.80 15.49 -0.71
CA ASP A 105 2.43 15.50 -2.02
C ASP A 105 1.53 16.19 -3.04
N THR A 106 1.64 17.52 -3.10
CA THR A 106 0.81 18.35 -3.99
C THR A 106 1.08 18.09 -5.46
N GLU A 107 2.31 17.72 -5.82
CA GLU A 107 2.68 17.39 -7.21
C GLU A 107 2.04 16.08 -7.66
N ALA A 108 2.11 15.04 -6.83
CA ALA A 108 1.47 13.76 -7.12
C ALA A 108 -0.05 13.91 -7.23
N GLU A 109 -0.68 14.68 -6.33
CA GLU A 109 -2.11 14.97 -6.40
C GLU A 109 -2.47 15.69 -7.69
N LYS A 110 -1.71 16.73 -8.07
CA LYS A 110 -1.95 17.50 -9.30
C LYS A 110 -1.85 16.60 -10.54
N LEU A 111 -0.82 15.80 -10.65
CA LEU A 111 -0.64 14.86 -11.76
C LEU A 111 -1.78 13.84 -11.84
N PHE A 112 -2.25 13.35 -10.70
CA PHE A 112 -3.39 12.45 -10.64
C PHE A 112 -4.67 13.13 -11.15
N ARG A 113 -4.96 14.35 -10.70
CA ARG A 113 -6.15 15.11 -11.14
C ARG A 113 -6.12 15.45 -12.64
N ILE A 114 -4.95 15.75 -13.17
CA ILE A 114 -4.78 15.97 -14.63
C ILE A 114 -5.08 14.66 -15.39
N ARG A 115 -4.60 13.52 -14.93
CA ARG A 115 -4.88 12.23 -15.55
C ARG A 115 -6.37 11.88 -15.52
N GLU A 116 -7.04 12.05 -14.38
CA GLU A 116 -8.49 11.87 -14.28
C GLU A 116 -9.25 12.77 -15.27
N ALA A 117 -8.80 14.02 -15.39
CA ALA A 117 -9.41 14.97 -16.33
C ALA A 117 -9.18 14.56 -17.79
N GLU A 118 -8.00 14.04 -18.13
CA GLU A 118 -7.68 13.54 -19.46
C GLU A 118 -8.55 12.32 -19.84
N GLU A 119 -8.68 11.37 -18.93
CA GLU A 119 -9.52 10.18 -19.11
C GLU A 119 -11.00 10.58 -19.29
N LYS A 120 -11.49 11.52 -18.47
CA LYS A 120 -12.84 12.03 -18.58
C LYS A 120 -13.07 12.73 -19.92
N LYS A 121 -12.15 13.61 -20.34
CA LYS A 121 -12.21 14.32 -21.62
C LYS A 121 -12.27 13.35 -22.80
N THR A 122 -11.40 12.34 -22.79
CA THR A 122 -11.37 11.30 -23.84
C THR A 122 -12.69 10.54 -23.90
N ARG A 123 -13.25 10.14 -22.76
CA ARG A 123 -14.54 9.44 -22.70
C ARG A 123 -15.68 10.29 -23.22
N LEU A 124 -15.75 11.58 -22.84
CA LEU A 124 -16.80 12.49 -23.29
C LEU A 124 -16.72 12.79 -24.80
N ILE A 125 -15.51 12.90 -25.35
CA ILE A 125 -15.31 13.06 -26.81
C ILE A 125 -15.73 11.80 -27.54
N GLN A 126 -15.44 10.61 -27.02
CA GLN A 126 -15.85 9.36 -27.62
C GLN A 126 -17.37 9.20 -27.61
N GLU A 127 -18.02 9.50 -26.50
CA GLU A 127 -19.49 9.49 -26.38
C GLU A 127 -20.13 10.43 -27.38
N ALA A 128 -19.63 11.67 -27.49
CA ALA A 128 -20.12 12.62 -28.46
C ALA A 128 -19.91 12.13 -29.90
N THR A 129 -18.77 11.54 -30.22
CA THR A 129 -18.46 11.01 -31.54
C THR A 129 -19.39 9.87 -31.94
N ASP A 130 -19.67 8.97 -31.02
CA ASP A 130 -20.57 7.83 -31.25
C ASP A 130 -21.99 8.31 -31.56
N ASN A 131 -22.53 9.25 -30.79
CA ASN A 131 -23.84 9.83 -31.02
C ASN A 131 -23.90 10.64 -32.32
N ILE A 132 -22.87 11.44 -32.61
CA ILE A 132 -22.77 12.20 -33.87
C ILE A 132 -22.78 11.25 -35.07
N THR A 133 -22.06 10.15 -35.00
CA THR A 133 -21.97 9.19 -36.11
C THR A 133 -23.35 8.65 -36.49
N ILE A 134 -24.12 8.18 -35.49
CA ILE A 134 -25.46 7.63 -35.71
C ILE A 134 -26.41 8.70 -36.25
N LEU A 135 -26.43 9.89 -35.67
CA LEU A 135 -27.29 10.97 -36.08
C LEU A 135 -26.91 11.51 -37.47
N GLN A 136 -25.62 11.54 -37.78
CA GLN A 136 -25.13 11.96 -39.11
C GLN A 136 -25.52 10.92 -40.17
N ASP A 137 -25.49 9.65 -39.87
CA ASP A 137 -25.96 8.61 -40.78
C ASP A 137 -27.46 8.76 -41.09
N ALA A 138 -28.28 9.05 -40.05
CA ALA A 138 -29.69 9.32 -40.23
C ALA A 138 -29.95 10.51 -41.16
N VAL A 139 -29.19 11.60 -41.02
CA VAL A 139 -29.25 12.76 -41.90
C VAL A 139 -28.81 12.40 -43.34
N ASN A 140 -27.72 11.69 -43.48
CA ASN A 140 -27.14 11.34 -44.78
C ASN A 140 -28.09 10.39 -45.60
N PHE A 141 -28.86 9.56 -44.90
CA PHE A 141 -29.86 8.68 -45.52
C PHE A 141 -31.26 9.29 -45.61
N GLU A 142 -31.39 10.59 -45.26
CA GLU A 142 -32.68 11.30 -45.30
C GLU A 142 -33.77 10.67 -44.40
N MET A 143 -33.30 10.04 -43.26
CA MET A 143 -34.15 9.33 -42.30
C MET A 143 -34.29 10.11 -40.98
N ALA A 144 -33.56 11.19 -40.79
CA ALA A 144 -33.53 11.95 -39.55
C ALA A 144 -34.85 12.69 -39.30
N THR A 145 -35.30 12.65 -38.03
CA THR A 145 -36.38 13.55 -37.56
C THR A 145 -35.85 14.94 -37.28
N ASP A 146 -36.73 15.93 -37.10
CA ASP A 146 -36.31 17.30 -36.74
C ASP A 146 -35.61 17.35 -35.38
N GLU A 147 -36.04 16.54 -34.45
CA GLU A 147 -35.38 16.37 -33.14
C GLU A 147 -33.94 15.81 -33.31
N GLU A 148 -33.77 14.80 -34.16
CA GLU A 148 -32.45 14.20 -34.41
C GLU A 148 -31.50 15.16 -35.08
N VAL A 149 -31.98 16.00 -36.02
CA VAL A 149 -31.17 17.10 -36.63
C VAL A 149 -30.73 18.11 -35.58
N SER A 150 -31.63 18.48 -34.68
CA SER A 150 -31.33 19.37 -33.56
C SER A 150 -30.34 18.79 -32.59
N MET A 151 -30.50 17.50 -32.23
CA MET A 151 -29.55 16.76 -31.39
C MET A 151 -28.16 16.64 -32.00
N LEU A 152 -28.08 16.41 -33.31
CA LEU A 152 -26.81 16.35 -34.03
C LEU A 152 -26.03 17.67 -33.86
N SER A 153 -26.71 18.79 -34.02
CA SER A 153 -26.10 20.13 -33.82
C SER A 153 -25.62 20.31 -32.38
N SER A 154 -26.41 19.90 -31.40
CA SER A 154 -26.06 20.01 -29.99
C SER A 154 -24.82 19.12 -29.63
N TRP A 155 -24.78 17.88 -30.09
CA TRP A 155 -23.64 16.99 -29.91
C TRP A 155 -22.36 17.48 -30.55
N LYS A 156 -22.45 18.06 -31.74
CA LYS A 156 -21.30 18.67 -32.44
C LYS A 156 -20.75 19.86 -31.67
N LYS A 157 -21.62 20.77 -31.17
CA LYS A 157 -21.21 21.89 -30.32
C LYS A 157 -20.57 21.42 -29.02
N TYR A 158 -21.21 20.45 -28.35
CA TYR A 158 -20.71 19.84 -27.12
C TYR A 158 -19.30 19.26 -27.31
N ARG A 159 -19.08 18.48 -28.38
CA ARG A 159 -17.77 17.89 -28.69
C ARG A 159 -16.69 18.95 -28.87
N VAL A 160 -17.02 20.07 -29.54
CA VAL A 160 -16.09 21.20 -29.68
C VAL A 160 -15.76 21.83 -28.34
N LEU A 161 -16.76 22.03 -27.47
CA LEU A 161 -16.54 22.60 -26.15
C LEU A 161 -15.68 21.67 -25.28
N VAL A 162 -15.96 20.37 -25.27
CA VAL A 162 -15.14 19.40 -24.54
C VAL A 162 -13.71 19.37 -25.07
N SER A 163 -13.51 19.41 -26.40
CA SER A 163 -12.17 19.40 -27.01
C SER A 163 -11.31 20.60 -26.60
N ARG A 164 -11.93 21.71 -26.23
CA ARG A 164 -11.27 22.96 -25.80
C ARG A 164 -10.91 22.98 -24.31
N ILE A 165 -11.36 22.00 -23.53
CA ILE A 165 -11.04 21.92 -22.11
C ILE A 165 -9.52 21.81 -21.93
N ASP A 166 -8.96 22.67 -21.08
CA ASP A 166 -7.58 22.58 -20.62
C ASP A 166 -7.51 21.71 -19.36
N ILE A 167 -7.00 20.49 -19.50
CA ILE A 167 -6.86 19.52 -18.41
C ILE A 167 -5.86 19.97 -17.34
N ASN A 168 -4.95 20.89 -17.65
CA ASN A 168 -3.97 21.40 -16.69
C ASN A 168 -4.59 22.28 -15.60
N THR A 169 -5.84 22.71 -15.77
CA THR A 169 -6.60 23.45 -14.76
C THR A 169 -7.27 22.55 -13.72
N ALA A 170 -7.14 21.22 -13.87
CA ALA A 170 -7.70 20.27 -12.91
C ALA A 170 -7.21 20.56 -11.48
N PRO A 171 -8.08 20.39 -10.44
CA PRO A 171 -9.46 19.91 -10.51
C PRO A 171 -10.51 20.96 -10.90
N ASP A 172 -10.13 22.22 -11.09
CA ASP A 172 -11.04 23.36 -11.27
C ASP A 172 -11.56 23.47 -12.72
N ILE A 173 -12.00 22.36 -13.29
CA ILE A 173 -12.54 22.29 -14.65
C ILE A 173 -14.06 22.43 -14.62
N VAL A 174 -14.59 23.40 -15.38
CA VAL A 174 -16.02 23.48 -15.66
C VAL A 174 -16.30 22.65 -16.92
N TRP A 175 -16.92 21.50 -16.73
CA TRP A 175 -17.30 20.62 -17.84
C TRP A 175 -18.55 21.13 -18.54
N PRO A 176 -18.57 21.17 -19.88
CA PRO A 176 -19.76 21.59 -20.60
C PRO A 176 -20.89 20.58 -20.41
N GLU A 177 -22.12 21.05 -20.48
CA GLU A 177 -23.35 20.25 -20.50
C GLU A 177 -23.89 20.20 -21.94
N LEU A 178 -24.60 19.10 -22.26
CA LEU A 178 -25.20 18.89 -23.59
C LEU A 178 -26.44 19.75 -23.83
#